data_36e2d18b4dcbdd303eb723ccc5bedd6c
#
_entry.id   36e2d18b4dcbdd303eb723ccc5bedd6c
#
_cell.length_a   1.000
_cell.length_b   1.000
_cell.length_c   1.000
_cell.angle_alpha   90.00
_cell.angle_beta   90.00
_cell.angle_gamma   90.00
#
_symmetry.space_group_name_H-M   'P 1'
#
loop_
_entity.id
_entity.type
_entity.pdbx_description
1 polymer ?
#
loop_
_entity_poly.entity_id
_entity_poly.type
_entity_poly.pdbx_seq_one_letter_code
_entity_poly.pdbx_strand_id
1 'polypeptide(L)'
;LIIFSDQIQFRFNAAETILTPKSAVISVLTQYEIDIQCRPVPVAGTIIFCQTNGQWSQFREFSVKGAGSALVADASDLTSYVSSYIPSDVYKLTTNDTGNTWFALSDKSGYQKRIYVYKYFYRNQGQGTERAQSSWSYWEFSGVTKILQILCVEEVIYLLAEYGNDVWLEKVAVSDRLSDVTPSPYPFLLDRQISTTTETPAALRVSAGTYDAITKKTTWTLSYTITSKTEAWSGYETTNIGGVLLGSATSGNQIVADGDWSGAPIFFGEPYDFCYRFTKFKLYKEIGGG
;
A
#
# COMPACT_ATOMS: atom_id res chain seq x y z
N LEU A 1 9.87 -23.78 -15.51
CA LEU A 1 10.41 -23.01 -14.42
C LEU A 1 11.22 -21.84 -14.95
N ILE A 2 11.08 -20.66 -14.35
CA ILE A 2 11.91 -19.48 -14.65
C ILE A 2 12.79 -19.23 -13.44
N ILE A 3 14.07 -19.00 -13.68
CA ILE A 3 15.08 -18.76 -12.66
C ILE A 3 15.63 -17.36 -12.90
N PHE A 4 15.54 -16.52 -11.87
CA PHE A 4 16.13 -15.20 -11.83
C PHE A 4 17.48 -15.29 -11.12
N SER A 5 18.54 -14.94 -11.80
CA SER A 5 19.86 -14.72 -11.21
C SER A 5 20.18 -13.23 -11.24
N ASP A 6 21.29 -12.84 -10.67
CA ASP A 6 21.75 -11.47 -10.55
C ASP A 6 21.68 -10.66 -11.87
N GLN A 7 22.07 -11.25 -12.98
CA GLN A 7 22.18 -10.55 -14.27
C GLN A 7 21.40 -11.23 -15.42
N ILE A 8 20.88 -12.43 -15.22
CA ILE A 8 20.29 -13.23 -16.29
C ILE A 8 19.04 -13.95 -15.80
N GLN A 9 18.02 -13.98 -16.65
CA GLN A 9 16.83 -14.78 -16.45
C GLN A 9 16.90 -16.01 -17.33
N PHE A 10 16.73 -17.18 -16.71
CA PHE A 10 16.81 -18.47 -17.37
C PHE A 10 15.45 -19.16 -17.41
N ARG A 11 15.23 -19.90 -18.48
CA ARG A 11 14.20 -20.92 -18.55
C ARG A 11 14.82 -22.28 -18.26
N PHE A 12 14.21 -23.02 -17.36
CA PHE A 12 14.50 -24.41 -17.11
C PHE A 12 13.33 -25.27 -17.56
N ASN A 13 13.51 -26.13 -18.52
CA ASN A 13 12.49 -27.03 -19.07
C ASN A 13 13.09 -28.38 -19.45
N ALA A 14 12.21 -29.34 -19.75
CA ALA A 14 12.61 -30.59 -20.37
C ALA A 14 12.68 -30.42 -21.89
N ALA A 15 13.67 -31.02 -22.55
CA ALA A 15 13.69 -31.15 -23.98
C ALA A 15 12.65 -32.17 -24.49
N GLU A 16 12.25 -33.09 -23.62
CA GLU A 16 11.25 -34.13 -23.83
C GLU A 16 10.07 -33.96 -22.90
N THR A 17 9.06 -34.83 -23.00
CA THR A 17 7.83 -34.78 -22.19
C THR A 17 8.09 -34.95 -20.70
N ILE A 18 9.16 -35.67 -20.32
CA ILE A 18 9.51 -35.93 -18.91
C ILE A 18 10.85 -35.25 -18.59
N LEU A 19 10.83 -34.50 -17.47
CA LEU A 19 12.03 -33.87 -16.95
C LEU A 19 12.92 -34.89 -16.25
N THR A 20 14.07 -35.18 -16.87
CA THR A 20 15.12 -36.02 -16.30
C THR A 20 16.45 -35.26 -16.29
N PRO A 21 17.47 -35.68 -15.54
CA PRO A 21 18.80 -35.05 -15.59
C PRO A 21 19.41 -34.99 -17.00
N LYS A 22 19.02 -35.93 -17.91
CA LYS A 22 19.52 -35.97 -19.31
C LYS A 22 18.70 -35.10 -20.26
N SER A 23 17.38 -34.84 -19.93
CA SER A 23 16.50 -34.04 -20.77
C SER A 23 16.36 -32.60 -20.27
N ALA A 24 16.99 -32.26 -19.13
CA ALA A 24 16.97 -30.92 -18.57
C ALA A 24 17.75 -29.94 -19.45
N VAL A 25 17.09 -28.85 -19.83
CA VAL A 25 17.67 -27.78 -20.65
C VAL A 25 17.53 -26.46 -19.92
N ILE A 26 18.62 -25.70 -19.86
CA ILE A 26 18.65 -24.32 -19.38
C ILE A 26 18.92 -23.42 -20.57
N SER A 27 18.04 -22.45 -20.78
CA SER A 27 18.19 -21.46 -21.85
C SER A 27 18.06 -20.04 -21.29
N VAL A 28 18.89 -19.14 -21.82
CA VAL A 28 18.80 -17.71 -21.48
C VAL A 28 17.54 -17.13 -22.10
N LEU A 29 16.76 -16.37 -21.33
CA LEU A 29 15.59 -15.65 -21.80
C LEU A 29 15.87 -14.16 -21.98
N THR A 30 16.41 -13.52 -20.95
CA THR A 30 16.74 -12.09 -20.92
C THR A 30 17.98 -11.86 -20.08
N GLN A 31 18.60 -10.69 -20.25
CA GLN A 31 19.82 -10.30 -19.53
C GLN A 31 19.57 -8.95 -18.86
N TYR A 32 18.81 -8.98 -17.77
CA TYR A 32 18.57 -7.83 -16.91
C TYR A 32 19.14 -8.09 -15.52
N GLU A 33 19.81 -7.09 -15.00
CA GLU A 33 20.22 -7.08 -13.60
C GLU A 33 19.00 -7.09 -12.70
N ILE A 34 19.06 -7.83 -11.60
CA ILE A 34 18.02 -7.83 -10.57
C ILE A 34 18.63 -7.57 -9.20
N ASP A 35 17.85 -6.96 -8.34
CA ASP A 35 18.17 -6.87 -6.94
C ASP A 35 17.79 -8.17 -6.24
N ILE A 36 18.80 -8.98 -5.88
CA ILE A 36 18.60 -10.30 -5.27
C ILE A 36 17.96 -10.25 -3.88
N GLN A 37 17.99 -9.10 -3.21
CA GLN A 37 17.35 -8.91 -1.92
C GLN A 37 15.82 -8.76 -2.09
N CYS A 38 15.37 -8.31 -3.25
CA CYS A 38 13.98 -8.12 -3.58
C CYS A 38 13.43 -9.31 -4.40
N ARG A 39 12.76 -10.23 -3.72
CA ARG A 39 12.21 -11.42 -4.40
C ARG A 39 11.19 -11.02 -5.49
N PRO A 40 11.35 -11.51 -6.73
CA PRO A 40 10.35 -11.35 -7.78
C PRO A 40 8.98 -11.89 -7.38
N VAL A 41 7.91 -11.22 -7.81
CA VAL A 41 6.54 -11.61 -7.51
C VAL A 41 5.71 -11.80 -8.77
N PRO A 42 4.84 -12.83 -8.85
CA PRO A 42 3.91 -12.99 -9.96
C PRO A 42 2.79 -11.96 -9.86
N VAL A 43 2.39 -11.39 -10.99
CA VAL A 43 1.29 -10.42 -11.11
C VAL A 43 0.57 -10.67 -12.42
N ALA A 44 -0.70 -11.06 -12.38
CA ALA A 44 -1.56 -11.19 -13.56
C ALA A 44 -0.92 -11.95 -14.75
N GLY A 45 -0.17 -13.02 -14.47
CA GLY A 45 0.50 -13.83 -15.50
C GLY A 45 1.86 -13.31 -15.96
N THR A 46 2.35 -12.23 -15.38
CA THR A 46 3.71 -11.70 -15.54
C THR A 46 4.50 -11.83 -14.24
N ILE A 47 5.77 -11.45 -14.24
CA ILE A 47 6.61 -11.43 -13.04
C ILE A 47 7.21 -10.04 -12.90
N ILE A 48 6.99 -9.42 -11.76
CA ILE A 48 7.60 -8.13 -11.41
C ILE A 48 8.89 -8.38 -10.65
N PHE A 49 9.96 -7.72 -11.06
CA PHE A 49 11.23 -7.72 -10.35
C PHE A 49 11.82 -6.32 -10.26
N CYS A 50 12.70 -6.14 -9.30
CA CYS A 50 13.38 -4.89 -9.00
C CYS A 50 14.82 -4.91 -9.52
N GLN A 51 15.28 -3.77 -10.00
CA GLN A 51 16.65 -3.48 -10.39
C GLN A 51 17.08 -2.19 -9.70
N THR A 52 18.26 -2.16 -9.09
CA THR A 52 18.82 -0.94 -8.50
C THR A 52 19.62 -0.17 -9.56
N ASN A 53 19.35 1.14 -9.67
CA ASN A 53 20.07 2.05 -10.55
C ASN A 53 20.54 3.28 -9.74
N GLY A 54 21.73 3.20 -9.19
CA GLY A 54 22.32 4.23 -8.34
C GLY A 54 21.51 4.42 -7.05
N GLN A 55 20.86 5.58 -6.89
CA GLN A 55 20.05 5.91 -5.71
C GLN A 55 18.57 5.53 -5.86
N TRP A 56 18.17 4.99 -7.00
CA TRP A 56 16.79 4.74 -7.37
C TRP A 56 16.59 3.30 -7.79
N SER A 57 15.38 2.80 -7.62
CA SER A 57 14.95 1.49 -8.07
C SER A 57 14.14 1.58 -9.34
N GLN A 58 14.36 0.62 -10.22
CA GLN A 58 13.56 0.39 -11.43
C GLN A 58 12.80 -0.92 -11.28
N PHE A 59 11.57 -0.94 -11.76
CA PHE A 59 10.75 -2.14 -11.78
C PHE A 59 10.50 -2.56 -13.21
N ARG A 60 10.66 -3.86 -13.44
CA ARG A 60 10.43 -4.47 -14.73
C ARG A 60 9.33 -5.52 -14.65
N GLU A 61 8.50 -5.55 -15.67
CA GLU A 61 7.49 -6.55 -15.88
C GLU A 61 7.99 -7.57 -16.90
N PHE A 62 8.37 -8.73 -16.39
CA PHE A 62 8.82 -9.85 -17.20
C PHE A 62 7.64 -10.65 -17.73
N SER A 63 7.58 -10.84 -19.02
CA SER A 63 6.58 -11.65 -19.69
C SER A 63 7.22 -12.58 -20.72
N VAL A 64 6.62 -13.75 -20.92
CA VAL A 64 7.01 -14.70 -21.96
C VAL A 64 5.82 -14.91 -22.87
N LYS A 65 5.97 -14.61 -24.15
CA LYS A 65 4.94 -14.76 -25.18
C LYS A 65 5.36 -15.78 -26.22
N GLY A 66 4.38 -16.44 -26.84
CA GLY A 66 4.64 -17.46 -27.89
C GLY A 66 4.54 -18.88 -27.36
N ALA A 67 4.78 -19.85 -28.26
CA ALA A 67 4.73 -21.28 -27.96
C ALA A 67 5.90 -22.01 -28.60
N GLY A 68 6.32 -23.12 -28.01
CA GLY A 68 7.39 -23.97 -28.54
C GLY A 68 8.74 -23.25 -28.61
N SER A 69 9.35 -23.25 -29.79
CA SER A 69 10.64 -22.62 -30.08
C SER A 69 10.55 -21.12 -30.42
N ALA A 70 9.33 -20.59 -30.61
CA ALA A 70 9.07 -19.18 -30.90
C ALA A 70 8.74 -18.35 -29.65
N LEU A 71 9.33 -18.70 -28.51
CA LEU A 71 9.16 -17.94 -27.27
C LEU A 71 9.96 -16.64 -27.32
N VAL A 72 9.29 -15.54 -27.08
CA VAL A 72 9.88 -14.22 -26.91
C VAL A 72 9.67 -13.79 -25.46
N ALA A 73 10.76 -13.57 -24.75
CA ALA A 73 10.75 -12.99 -23.43
C ALA A 73 11.08 -11.50 -23.50
N ASP A 74 10.38 -10.70 -22.72
CA ASP A 74 10.60 -9.28 -22.61
C ASP A 74 10.46 -8.85 -21.15
N ALA A 75 11.13 -7.74 -20.79
CA ALA A 75 11.04 -7.16 -19.46
C ALA A 75 10.87 -5.64 -19.56
N SER A 76 9.63 -5.21 -19.78
CA SER A 76 9.30 -3.80 -19.96
C SER A 76 9.47 -2.99 -18.66
N ASP A 77 10.04 -1.79 -18.77
CA ASP A 77 10.26 -0.88 -17.64
C ASP A 77 8.96 -0.18 -17.24
N LEU A 78 8.54 -0.39 -15.99
CA LEU A 78 7.35 0.22 -15.38
C LEU A 78 7.64 1.59 -14.78
N THR A 79 8.91 1.94 -14.62
CA THR A 79 9.38 3.15 -13.95
C THR A 79 9.97 4.19 -14.90
N SER A 80 9.96 3.95 -16.20
CA SER A 80 10.56 4.83 -17.22
C SER A 80 10.12 6.28 -17.12
N TYR A 81 8.86 6.54 -16.75
CA TYR A 81 8.30 7.89 -16.59
C TYR A 81 8.52 8.50 -15.20
N VAL A 82 9.01 7.71 -14.25
CA VAL A 82 9.20 8.08 -12.84
C VAL A 82 10.55 7.59 -12.30
N SER A 83 11.59 7.70 -13.09
CA SER A 83 12.92 7.12 -12.86
C SER A 83 13.61 7.55 -11.55
N SER A 84 13.13 8.64 -10.92
CA SER A 84 13.66 9.17 -9.66
C SER A 84 12.58 9.22 -8.56
N TYR A 85 11.65 8.27 -8.56
CA TYR A 85 10.52 8.28 -7.65
C TYR A 85 10.66 7.25 -6.51
N ILE A 86 11.17 6.06 -6.84
CA ILE A 86 11.31 4.96 -5.89
C ILE A 86 12.77 4.85 -5.49
N PRO A 87 13.10 4.99 -4.18
CA PRO A 87 14.49 4.92 -3.72
C PRO A 87 15.05 3.51 -3.89
N SER A 88 16.38 3.40 -3.86
CA SER A 88 17.09 2.12 -3.80
C SER A 88 16.75 1.32 -2.54
N ASP A 89 17.38 0.16 -2.39
CA ASP A 89 17.25 -0.70 -1.22
C ASP A 89 15.82 -1.25 -1.04
N VAL A 90 15.15 -1.55 -2.15
CA VAL A 90 13.85 -2.24 -2.12
C VAL A 90 14.06 -3.69 -1.71
N TYR A 91 13.41 -4.11 -0.64
CA TYR A 91 13.58 -5.45 -0.05
C TYR A 91 12.32 -6.30 -0.08
N LYS A 92 11.17 -5.71 -0.33
CA LYS A 92 9.90 -6.44 -0.30
C LYS A 92 8.93 -5.96 -1.37
N LEU A 93 8.30 -6.94 -2.02
CA LEU A 93 7.15 -6.76 -2.90
C LEU A 93 5.99 -7.62 -2.40
N THR A 94 4.77 -7.15 -2.57
CA THR A 94 3.54 -7.93 -2.42
C THR A 94 2.49 -7.45 -3.40
N THR A 95 1.55 -8.32 -3.76
CA THR A 95 0.54 -8.06 -4.79
C THR A 95 -0.86 -8.19 -4.24
N ASN A 96 -1.75 -7.38 -4.78
CA ASN A 96 -3.20 -7.54 -4.70
C ASN A 96 -3.73 -7.76 -6.11
N ASP A 97 -3.88 -9.02 -6.51
CA ASP A 97 -4.29 -9.37 -7.86
C ASP A 97 -5.74 -8.96 -8.14
N THR A 98 -6.61 -9.01 -7.14
CA THR A 98 -8.02 -8.59 -7.24
C THR A 98 -8.14 -7.08 -7.48
N GLY A 99 -7.30 -6.28 -6.80
CA GLY A 99 -7.30 -4.82 -6.90
C GLY A 99 -6.39 -4.28 -8.01
N ASN A 100 -5.76 -5.13 -8.83
CA ASN A 100 -4.77 -4.73 -9.84
C ASN A 100 -3.72 -3.76 -9.28
N THR A 101 -3.17 -4.12 -8.13
CA THR A 101 -2.25 -3.27 -7.38
C THR A 101 -1.12 -4.11 -6.82
N TRP A 102 0.08 -3.58 -6.78
CA TRP A 102 1.17 -4.15 -6.01
C TRP A 102 1.94 -3.09 -5.25
N PHE A 103 2.65 -3.52 -4.23
CA PHE A 103 3.25 -2.68 -3.21
C PHE A 103 4.73 -3.02 -3.06
N ALA A 104 5.53 -1.98 -2.80
CA ALA A 104 6.96 -2.12 -2.56
C ALA A 104 7.38 -1.37 -1.28
N LEU A 105 8.34 -1.94 -0.56
CA LEU A 105 9.01 -1.33 0.58
C LEU A 105 10.49 -1.13 0.28
N SER A 106 11.02 0.02 0.70
CA SER A 106 12.45 0.33 0.64
C SER A 106 13.02 0.55 2.04
N ASP A 107 14.22 0.03 2.28
CA ASP A 107 14.97 0.26 3.53
C ASP A 107 15.88 1.50 3.48
N LYS A 108 15.80 2.28 2.42
CA LYS A 108 16.55 3.53 2.26
C LYS A 108 16.25 4.49 3.39
N SER A 109 17.27 4.99 4.04
CA SER A 109 17.13 5.98 5.12
C SER A 109 16.28 7.17 4.68
N GLY A 110 15.29 7.55 5.50
CA GLY A 110 14.32 8.62 5.23
C GLY A 110 13.08 8.18 4.42
N TYR A 111 13.03 6.93 3.92
CA TYR A 111 11.91 6.40 3.15
C TYR A 111 11.24 5.18 3.78
N GLN A 112 11.72 4.73 4.93
CA GLN A 112 11.36 3.47 5.59
C GLN A 112 9.91 3.42 6.10
N LYS A 113 9.23 4.56 6.15
CA LYS A 113 7.82 4.70 6.55
C LYS A 113 6.85 4.81 5.37
N ARG A 114 7.33 4.53 4.15
CA ARG A 114 6.55 4.62 2.91
C ARG A 114 6.26 3.26 2.33
N ILE A 115 5.05 3.13 1.80
CA ILE A 115 4.65 2.04 0.90
C ILE A 115 4.53 2.63 -0.49
N TYR A 116 5.32 2.16 -1.44
CA TYR A 116 5.17 2.53 -2.85
C TYR A 116 4.10 1.66 -3.47
N VAL A 117 3.19 2.29 -4.19
CA VAL A 117 1.99 1.66 -4.74
C VAL A 117 1.97 1.81 -6.24
N TYR A 118 1.85 0.72 -6.95
CA TYR A 118 1.61 0.70 -8.39
C TYR A 118 0.24 0.15 -8.67
N LYS A 119 -0.66 0.97 -9.22
CA LYS A 119 -1.99 0.56 -9.66
C LYS A 119 -2.04 0.54 -11.18
N TYR A 120 -2.64 -0.51 -11.75
CA TYR A 120 -2.72 -0.69 -13.19
C TYR A 120 -4.12 -1.15 -13.60
N PHE A 121 -4.44 -0.89 -14.87
CA PHE A 121 -5.68 -1.35 -15.48
C PHE A 121 -5.37 -1.92 -16.86
N TYR A 122 -5.78 -3.16 -17.08
CA TYR A 122 -5.73 -3.82 -18.38
C TYR A 122 -7.07 -3.72 -19.06
N ARG A 123 -7.04 -3.43 -20.34
CA ARG A 123 -8.21 -3.49 -21.22
C ARG A 123 -8.01 -4.61 -22.23
N ASN A 124 -9.02 -5.44 -22.40
CA ASN A 124 -9.05 -6.45 -23.44
C ASN A 124 -9.33 -5.78 -24.80
N GLN A 125 -8.39 -5.89 -25.72
CA GLN A 125 -8.55 -5.42 -27.09
C GLN A 125 -8.43 -6.62 -28.05
N GLY A 126 -9.58 -7.17 -28.46
CA GLY A 126 -9.64 -8.23 -29.48
C GLY A 126 -8.75 -9.43 -29.16
N GLN A 127 -7.56 -9.49 -29.72
CA GLN A 127 -6.63 -10.63 -29.57
C GLN A 127 -5.59 -10.47 -28.45
N GLY A 128 -5.68 -9.43 -27.60
CA GLY A 128 -4.67 -9.19 -26.58
C GLY A 128 -5.16 -8.35 -25.40
N THR A 129 -4.40 -8.41 -24.33
CA THR A 129 -4.60 -7.58 -23.14
C THR A 129 -3.55 -6.46 -23.18
N GLU A 130 -4.00 -5.21 -23.20
CA GLU A 130 -3.14 -4.04 -23.17
C GLU A 130 -3.27 -3.30 -21.85
N ARG A 131 -2.16 -2.84 -21.29
CA ARG A 131 -2.18 -1.94 -20.14
C ARG A 131 -2.66 -0.57 -20.59
N ALA A 132 -3.94 -0.28 -20.31
CA ALA A 132 -4.58 0.96 -20.74
C ALA A 132 -4.19 2.12 -19.84
N GLN A 133 -3.94 1.86 -18.54
CA GLN A 133 -3.59 2.87 -17.55
C GLN A 133 -2.71 2.27 -16.46
N SER A 134 -1.78 3.06 -15.97
CA SER A 134 -1.01 2.73 -14.76
C SER A 134 -0.55 4.01 -14.06
N SER A 135 -0.35 3.92 -12.76
CA SER A 135 0.11 5.04 -11.95
C SER A 135 0.94 4.58 -10.79
N TRP A 136 1.90 5.40 -10.41
CA TRP A 136 2.67 5.28 -9.19
C TRP A 136 2.17 6.28 -8.16
N SER A 137 2.12 5.85 -6.90
CA SER A 137 1.88 6.67 -5.73
C SER A 137 2.67 6.12 -4.55
N TYR A 138 2.64 6.80 -3.43
CA TYR A 138 3.10 6.25 -2.16
C TYR A 138 2.15 6.66 -1.04
N TRP A 139 2.09 5.82 -0.02
CA TRP A 139 1.48 6.12 1.26
C TRP A 139 2.57 6.35 2.28
N GLU A 140 2.48 7.39 3.07
CA GLU A 140 3.43 7.72 4.12
C GLU A 140 2.70 7.80 5.45
N PHE A 141 3.20 7.04 6.44
CA PHE A 141 2.61 6.93 7.76
C PHE A 141 3.39 7.79 8.75
N SER A 142 2.77 8.84 9.27
CA SER A 142 3.45 9.86 10.10
C SER A 142 3.98 9.30 11.41
N GLY A 143 3.21 8.42 12.07
CA GLY A 143 3.57 7.84 13.36
C GLY A 143 4.56 6.68 13.29
N VAL A 144 4.79 6.12 12.10
CA VAL A 144 5.67 4.96 11.88
C VAL A 144 7.13 5.37 11.87
N THR A 145 7.96 4.64 12.59
CA THR A 145 9.43 4.75 12.50
C THR A 145 9.94 3.98 11.28
N LYS A 146 9.47 2.73 11.13
CA LYS A 146 9.85 1.85 10.03
C LYS A 146 8.75 0.81 9.78
N ILE A 147 8.48 0.51 8.51
CA ILE A 147 7.67 -0.63 8.11
C ILE A 147 8.64 -1.81 7.95
N LEU A 148 8.46 -2.85 8.77
CA LEU A 148 9.35 -4.01 8.81
C LEU A 148 8.95 -5.06 7.77
N GLN A 149 7.64 -5.21 7.51
CA GLN A 149 7.11 -6.21 6.59
C GLN A 149 5.74 -5.80 6.06
N ILE A 150 5.42 -6.27 4.86
CA ILE A 150 4.12 -6.12 4.21
C ILE A 150 3.70 -7.44 3.59
N LEU A 151 2.43 -7.80 3.75
CA LEU A 151 1.79 -8.92 3.09
C LEU A 151 0.38 -8.54 2.69
N CYS A 152 0.05 -8.74 1.42
CA CYS A 152 -1.33 -8.60 0.95
C CYS A 152 -1.97 -9.98 0.87
N VAL A 153 -3.15 -10.11 1.46
CA VAL A 153 -3.99 -11.31 1.38
C VAL A 153 -5.38 -10.84 0.97
N GLU A 154 -5.81 -11.24 -0.22
CA GLU A 154 -7.04 -10.74 -0.84
C GLU A 154 -7.04 -9.20 -0.93
N GLU A 155 -8.00 -8.53 -0.30
CA GLU A 155 -8.13 -7.07 -0.29
C GLU A 155 -7.60 -6.42 0.99
N VAL A 156 -6.79 -7.16 1.75
CA VAL A 156 -6.25 -6.69 3.03
C VAL A 156 -4.74 -6.72 3.02
N ILE A 157 -4.13 -5.61 3.39
CA ILE A 157 -2.70 -5.51 3.67
C ILE A 157 -2.48 -5.67 5.16
N TYR A 158 -1.57 -6.56 5.52
CA TYR A 158 -1.02 -6.69 6.86
C TYR A 158 0.36 -6.06 6.88
N LEU A 159 0.54 -5.09 7.77
CA LEU A 159 1.78 -4.37 7.98
C LEU A 159 2.36 -4.73 9.34
N LEU A 160 3.63 -5.09 9.37
CA LEU A 160 4.39 -5.09 10.61
C LEU A 160 5.15 -3.78 10.70
N ALA A 161 4.75 -2.89 11.59
CA ALA A 161 5.27 -1.54 11.68
C ALA A 161 5.81 -1.22 13.08
N GLU A 162 6.90 -0.49 13.12
CA GLU A 162 7.57 -0.02 14.31
C GLU A 162 7.11 1.41 14.65
N TYR A 163 6.70 1.62 15.90
CA TYR A 163 6.27 2.90 16.46
C TYR A 163 7.11 3.19 17.70
N GLY A 164 8.18 3.94 17.55
CA GLY A 164 9.15 4.15 18.64
C GLY A 164 9.79 2.85 19.09
N ASN A 165 9.42 2.34 20.27
CA ASN A 165 9.93 1.08 20.81
C ASN A 165 8.95 -0.10 20.67
N ASP A 166 7.76 0.14 20.14
CA ASP A 166 6.71 -0.87 20.00
C ASP A 166 6.60 -1.34 18.54
N VAL A 167 6.27 -2.60 18.36
CA VAL A 167 5.99 -3.18 17.05
C VAL A 167 4.54 -3.64 17.01
N TRP A 168 3.81 -3.19 15.98
CA TRP A 168 2.40 -3.49 15.80
C TRP A 168 2.14 -4.22 14.49
N LEU A 169 1.18 -5.14 14.53
CA LEU A 169 0.59 -5.73 13.34
C LEU A 169 -0.65 -4.91 12.97
N GLU A 170 -0.52 -4.13 11.92
CA GLU A 170 -1.58 -3.26 11.41
C GLU A 170 -2.33 -3.96 10.27
N LYS A 171 -3.61 -3.64 10.13
CA LYS A 171 -4.48 -4.13 9.07
C LYS A 171 -5.02 -2.96 8.27
N VAL A 172 -4.74 -2.95 6.95
CA VAL A 172 -5.23 -1.92 6.02
C VAL A 172 -6.12 -2.57 4.98
N ALA A 173 -7.38 -2.17 4.90
CA ALA A 173 -8.29 -2.58 3.84
C ALA A 173 -7.98 -1.78 2.56
N VAL A 174 -7.83 -2.48 1.43
CA VAL A 174 -7.53 -1.89 0.11
C VAL A 174 -8.77 -1.91 -0.78
N SER A 175 -9.93 -2.16 -0.19
CA SER A 175 -11.20 -2.21 -0.89
C SER A 175 -11.68 -0.82 -1.31
N ASP A 176 -12.28 -0.72 -2.49
CA ASP A 176 -13.00 0.49 -2.94
C ASP A 176 -14.30 0.73 -2.11
N ARG A 177 -14.65 -0.19 -1.22
CA ARG A 177 -15.84 -0.11 -0.37
C ARG A 177 -15.46 0.47 0.98
N LEU A 178 -15.65 1.76 1.12
CA LEU A 178 -15.44 2.50 2.37
C LEU A 178 -16.70 2.41 3.25
N SER A 179 -17.02 1.24 3.78
CA SER A 179 -18.02 1.16 4.83
C SER A 179 -17.35 0.71 6.13
N ASP A 180 -16.68 1.64 6.79
CA ASP A 180 -15.93 1.35 8.01
C ASP A 180 -16.85 1.15 9.20
N VAL A 181 -18.04 1.77 9.17
CA VAL A 181 -18.94 1.80 10.31
C VAL A 181 -20.39 1.82 9.85
N THR A 182 -21.12 0.78 10.17
CA THR A 182 -22.57 0.77 10.05
C THR A 182 -23.17 1.25 11.40
N PRO A 183 -24.05 2.24 11.44
CA PRO A 183 -24.80 2.86 10.33
C PRO A 183 -24.25 4.20 9.82
N SER A 184 -22.96 4.52 10.00
CA SER A 184 -22.42 5.81 9.55
C SER A 184 -22.61 6.02 8.05
N PRO A 185 -23.12 7.17 7.61
CA PRO A 185 -23.30 7.48 6.18
C PRO A 185 -21.99 7.87 5.48
N TYR A 186 -20.89 7.96 6.19
CA TYR A 186 -19.57 8.32 5.68
C TYR A 186 -18.47 7.56 6.44
N PRO A 187 -17.33 7.29 5.80
CA PRO A 187 -16.16 6.71 6.45
C PRO A 187 -15.41 7.73 7.29
N PHE A 188 -14.70 7.26 8.32
CA PHE A 188 -13.68 8.03 9.03
C PHE A 188 -12.32 7.70 8.41
N LEU A 189 -11.75 8.66 7.70
CA LEU A 189 -10.47 8.50 6.98
C LEU A 189 -9.31 8.87 7.91
N LEU A 190 -8.94 7.92 8.77
CA LEU A 190 -7.88 8.06 9.76
C LEU A 190 -6.96 6.85 9.69
N ASP A 191 -5.66 7.07 9.74
CA ASP A 191 -4.69 6.00 9.95
C ASP A 191 -4.71 5.52 11.39
N ARG A 192 -4.38 4.25 11.63
CA ARG A 192 -4.39 3.66 12.98
C ARG A 192 -5.70 3.83 13.73
N GLN A 193 -6.79 3.69 13.03
CA GLN A 193 -8.12 3.96 13.57
C GLN A 193 -8.52 2.95 14.65
N ILE A 194 -8.96 3.47 15.77
CA ILE A 194 -9.66 2.74 16.87
C ILE A 194 -10.87 3.52 17.30
N SER A 195 -11.79 2.88 18.03
CA SER A 195 -13.02 3.55 18.47
C SER A 195 -13.50 3.05 19.82
N THR A 196 -14.52 3.72 20.36
CA THR A 196 -15.28 3.24 21.50
C THR A 196 -16.34 2.21 21.11
N THR A 197 -16.57 1.99 19.80
CA THR A 197 -17.63 1.11 19.27
C THR A 197 -17.19 -0.36 19.21
N THR A 198 -18.17 -1.24 18.96
CA THR A 198 -17.94 -2.70 18.91
C THR A 198 -17.23 -3.17 17.64
N GLU A 199 -17.13 -2.34 16.59
CA GLU A 199 -16.39 -2.62 15.38
C GLU A 199 -14.88 -2.70 15.62
N THR A 200 -14.38 -1.93 16.59
CA THR A 200 -12.99 -2.08 17.04
C THR A 200 -12.83 -3.36 17.85
N PRO A 201 -11.81 -4.20 17.55
CA PRO A 201 -11.52 -5.39 18.36
C PRO A 201 -11.42 -5.08 19.85
N ALA A 202 -11.95 -5.96 20.70
CA ALA A 202 -12.07 -5.71 22.14
C ALA A 202 -10.74 -5.32 22.83
N ALA A 203 -9.62 -5.89 22.36
CA ALA A 203 -8.29 -5.59 22.88
C ALA A 203 -7.79 -4.17 22.55
N LEU A 204 -8.32 -3.55 21.50
CA LEU A 204 -7.94 -2.22 21.02
C LEU A 204 -9.03 -1.18 21.29
N ARG A 205 -10.23 -1.63 21.66
CA ARG A 205 -11.37 -0.75 21.90
C ARG A 205 -11.10 0.23 23.03
N VAL A 206 -11.33 1.49 22.78
CA VAL A 206 -11.23 2.53 23.79
C VAL A 206 -12.46 2.45 24.71
N SER A 207 -12.24 2.50 26.01
CA SER A 207 -13.33 2.59 26.97
C SER A 207 -14.12 3.89 26.80
N ALA A 208 -15.38 3.90 27.23
CA ALA A 208 -16.18 5.10 27.27
C ALA A 208 -15.40 6.22 27.99
N GLY A 209 -15.51 7.44 27.49
CA GLY A 209 -14.83 8.59 28.09
C GLY A 209 -15.29 8.86 29.52
N THR A 210 -14.38 9.34 30.36
CA THR A 210 -14.71 9.80 31.71
C THR A 210 -14.98 11.28 31.66
N TYR A 211 -16.20 11.65 31.94
CA TYR A 211 -16.61 13.06 32.04
C TYR A 211 -16.38 13.59 33.45
N ASP A 212 -15.72 14.74 33.55
CA ASP A 212 -15.54 15.50 34.78
C ASP A 212 -16.49 16.73 34.79
N ALA A 213 -17.48 16.72 35.67
CA ALA A 213 -18.48 17.78 35.77
C ALA A 213 -17.89 19.10 36.27
N ILE A 214 -16.74 19.10 36.94
CA ILE A 214 -16.11 20.33 37.47
C ILE A 214 -15.38 21.04 36.31
N THR A 215 -14.54 20.32 35.57
CA THR A 215 -13.78 20.87 34.44
C THR A 215 -14.61 20.90 33.15
N LYS A 216 -15.77 20.22 33.13
CA LYS A 216 -16.64 20.04 31.94
C LYS A 216 -15.93 19.43 30.76
N LYS A 217 -15.04 18.47 31.02
CA LYS A 217 -14.24 17.80 30.01
C LYS A 217 -14.43 16.30 30.05
N THR A 218 -14.36 15.68 28.88
CA THR A 218 -14.28 14.21 28.71
C THR A 218 -12.90 13.80 28.39
N THR A 219 -12.37 12.77 29.05
CA THR A 219 -11.04 12.19 28.82
C THR A 219 -11.17 10.75 28.40
N TRP A 220 -10.45 10.36 27.33
CA TRP A 220 -10.29 8.97 26.88
C TRP A 220 -8.83 8.54 27.04
N THR A 221 -8.63 7.26 27.37
CA THR A 221 -7.30 6.64 27.42
C THR A 221 -7.22 5.60 26.31
N LEU A 222 -6.29 5.81 25.38
CA LEU A 222 -6.06 4.93 24.25
C LEU A 222 -5.27 3.68 24.67
N SER A 223 -5.42 2.61 23.92
CA SER A 223 -4.70 1.33 24.13
C SER A 223 -3.24 1.36 23.67
N TYR A 224 -2.80 2.44 23.03
CA TYR A 224 -1.43 2.62 22.56
C TYR A 224 -0.87 3.99 22.92
N THR A 225 0.46 4.11 22.86
CA THR A 225 1.14 5.39 23.03
C THR A 225 1.10 6.18 21.72
N ILE A 226 0.68 7.44 21.80
CA ILE A 226 0.61 8.37 20.68
C ILE A 226 2.03 8.76 20.26
N THR A 227 2.39 8.49 19.02
CA THR A 227 3.70 8.80 18.42
C THR A 227 3.62 9.90 17.36
N SER A 228 2.40 10.24 16.93
CA SER A 228 2.13 11.37 16.01
C SER A 228 0.82 12.03 16.42
N LYS A 229 0.42 13.10 15.71
CA LYS A 229 -0.86 13.76 15.96
C LYS A 229 -2.01 12.76 15.80
N THR A 230 -2.70 12.48 16.90
CA THR A 230 -3.91 11.63 16.93
C THR A 230 -5.11 12.50 17.28
N GLU A 231 -6.18 12.34 16.54
CA GLU A 231 -7.40 13.13 16.64
C GLU A 231 -8.56 12.25 17.14
N ALA A 232 -9.49 12.88 17.87
CA ALA A 232 -10.76 12.30 18.32
C ALA A 232 -11.93 12.95 17.56
N TRP A 233 -12.75 12.14 16.92
CA TRP A 233 -13.90 12.58 16.14
C TRP A 233 -15.19 11.95 16.65
N SER A 234 -16.27 12.74 16.74
CA SER A 234 -17.59 12.21 17.10
C SER A 234 -18.14 11.32 15.99
N GLY A 235 -18.63 10.14 16.34
CA GLY A 235 -19.30 9.22 15.44
C GLY A 235 -20.74 9.60 15.14
N TYR A 236 -21.34 8.86 14.20
CA TYR A 236 -22.74 9.02 13.83
C TYR A 236 -23.67 8.40 14.88
N GLU A 237 -24.72 9.14 15.21
CA GLU A 237 -25.87 8.67 15.97
C GLU A 237 -27.15 9.10 15.24
N THR A 238 -28.26 8.43 15.53
CA THR A 238 -29.56 8.76 14.91
C THR A 238 -30.02 10.18 15.17
N THR A 239 -29.56 10.78 16.25
CA THR A 239 -29.88 12.15 16.67
C THR A 239 -28.77 13.15 16.41
N ASN A 240 -27.57 12.66 16.05
CA ASN A 240 -26.39 13.49 15.80
C ASN A 240 -25.59 12.94 14.59
N ILE A 241 -25.42 13.78 13.59
CA ILE A 241 -24.69 13.42 12.37
C ILE A 241 -23.23 13.04 12.66
N GLY A 242 -22.62 13.54 13.75
CA GLY A 242 -21.21 13.31 14.07
C GLY A 242 -20.26 14.05 13.12
N GLY A 243 -19.03 13.55 13.02
CA GLY A 243 -18.00 14.14 12.16
C GLY A 243 -17.42 15.45 12.69
N VAL A 244 -17.50 15.67 14.01
CA VAL A 244 -16.94 16.85 14.67
C VAL A 244 -15.61 16.49 15.31
N LEU A 245 -14.57 17.28 15.03
CA LEU A 245 -13.29 17.17 15.71
C LEU A 245 -13.45 17.63 17.15
N LEU A 246 -13.20 16.75 18.12
CA LEU A 246 -13.39 16.99 19.54
C LEU A 246 -12.09 17.42 20.23
N GLY A 247 -10.97 16.81 19.85
CA GLY A 247 -9.67 17.09 20.44
C GLY A 247 -8.54 16.33 19.75
N SER A 248 -7.31 16.62 20.13
CA SER A 248 -6.14 15.93 19.62
C SER A 248 -5.01 15.91 20.65
N ALA A 249 -4.10 14.93 20.49
CA ALA A 249 -2.86 14.85 21.25
C ALA A 249 -1.70 14.45 20.32
N THR A 250 -0.46 14.78 20.70
CA THR A 250 0.77 14.46 19.97
C THR A 250 1.70 13.53 20.73
N SER A 251 1.35 13.21 21.98
CA SER A 251 2.13 12.33 22.85
C SER A 251 1.27 11.80 24.00
N GLY A 252 1.78 10.84 24.75
CA GLY A 252 1.04 10.19 25.83
C GLY A 252 0.06 9.15 25.30
N ASN A 253 -1.03 8.93 26.00
CA ASN A 253 -2.10 8.01 25.60
C ASN A 253 -3.49 8.54 25.91
N GLN A 254 -3.63 9.84 26.20
CA GLN A 254 -4.90 10.45 26.52
C GLN A 254 -5.27 11.55 25.55
N ILE A 255 -6.58 11.62 25.23
CA ILE A 255 -7.18 12.73 24.50
C ILE A 255 -8.29 13.32 25.35
N VAL A 256 -8.34 14.65 25.41
CA VAL A 256 -9.30 15.41 26.19
C VAL A 256 -10.12 16.31 25.27
N ALA A 257 -11.42 16.37 25.49
CA ALA A 257 -12.36 17.25 24.80
C ALA A 257 -13.24 18.01 25.74
N ASP A 258 -13.68 19.21 25.34
CA ASP A 258 -14.67 19.97 26.04
C ASP A 258 -16.07 19.36 25.87
N GLY A 259 -16.87 19.34 26.93
CA GLY A 259 -18.23 18.78 26.92
C GLY A 259 -18.31 17.33 27.40
N ASP A 260 -19.56 16.87 27.55
CA ASP A 260 -19.85 15.46 27.90
C ASP A 260 -20.07 14.62 26.67
N TRP A 261 -19.07 13.77 26.37
CA TRP A 261 -19.03 12.82 25.26
C TRP A 261 -18.96 11.36 25.75
N SER A 262 -19.22 11.12 27.03
CA SER A 262 -19.05 9.80 27.66
C SER A 262 -19.95 8.71 27.08
N GLY A 263 -21.09 9.08 26.49
CA GLY A 263 -22.06 8.17 25.90
C GLY A 263 -21.98 8.08 24.37
N ALA A 264 -21.17 8.91 23.70
CA ALA A 264 -21.13 8.99 22.26
C ALA A 264 -20.14 7.98 21.65
N PRO A 265 -20.39 7.49 20.41
CA PRO A 265 -19.38 6.78 19.63
C PRO A 265 -18.27 7.75 19.21
N ILE A 266 -17.03 7.41 19.55
CA ILE A 266 -15.86 8.25 19.23
C ILE A 266 -14.86 7.42 18.44
N PHE A 267 -14.29 8.05 17.40
CA PHE A 267 -13.24 7.52 16.55
C PHE A 267 -11.94 8.26 16.80
N PHE A 268 -10.85 7.51 16.93
CA PHE A 268 -9.51 8.03 17.17
C PHE A 268 -8.60 7.54 16.07
N GLY A 269 -7.68 8.38 15.61
CA GLY A 269 -6.68 7.99 14.63
C GLY A 269 -5.83 9.15 14.18
N GLU A 270 -4.85 8.84 13.33
CA GLU A 270 -3.90 9.81 12.80
C GLU A 270 -4.47 10.41 11.50
N PRO A 271 -4.61 11.75 11.41
CA PRO A 271 -5.01 12.38 10.15
C PRO A 271 -3.89 12.25 9.13
N TYR A 272 -4.25 12.14 7.85
CA TYR A 272 -3.31 12.12 6.74
C TYR A 272 -3.69 13.14 5.66
N ASP A 273 -2.70 13.57 4.88
CA ASP A 273 -2.90 14.48 3.77
C ASP A 273 -3.01 13.71 2.45
N PHE A 274 -4.03 14.02 1.66
CA PHE A 274 -4.14 13.56 0.29
C PHE A 274 -3.55 14.60 -0.66
N CYS A 275 -2.50 14.22 -1.40
CA CYS A 275 -1.85 15.09 -2.39
C CYS A 275 -1.93 14.46 -3.77
N TYR A 276 -2.52 15.15 -4.71
CA TYR A 276 -2.56 14.75 -6.11
C TYR A 276 -1.96 15.84 -7.02
N ARG A 277 -0.98 15.45 -7.84
CA ARG A 277 -0.38 16.34 -8.83
C ARG A 277 -0.92 16.00 -10.21
N PHE A 278 -1.70 16.89 -10.79
CA PHE A 278 -2.14 16.78 -12.17
C PHE A 278 -0.97 16.82 -13.15
N THR A 279 -1.10 16.11 -14.26
CA THR A 279 -0.21 16.28 -15.41
C THR A 279 -0.31 17.69 -15.96
N LYS A 280 0.76 18.20 -16.57
CA LYS A 280 0.72 19.51 -17.24
C LYS A 280 -0.32 19.48 -18.35
N PHE A 281 -1.31 20.36 -18.26
CA PHE A 281 -2.27 20.56 -19.34
C PHE A 281 -1.56 21.23 -20.52
N LYS A 282 -1.55 20.58 -21.68
CA LYS A 282 -1.10 21.16 -22.92
C LYS A 282 -2.33 21.62 -23.69
N LEU A 283 -2.53 22.91 -23.78
CA LEU A 283 -3.53 23.49 -24.69
C LEU A 283 -2.93 23.47 -26.10
N TYR A 284 -3.45 22.60 -26.94
CA TYR A 284 -3.18 22.66 -28.37
C TYR A 284 -4.10 23.72 -28.98
N LYS A 285 -3.53 24.78 -29.47
CA LYS A 285 -4.26 25.70 -30.35
C LYS A 285 -4.37 24.98 -31.70
N GLU A 286 -5.57 24.59 -32.11
CA GLU A 286 -5.80 24.25 -33.50
C GLU A 286 -5.44 25.49 -34.32
N ILE A 287 -4.34 25.44 -35.05
CA ILE A 287 -4.04 26.39 -36.09
C ILE A 287 -5.00 26.00 -37.20
N GLY A 288 -6.13 26.69 -37.29
CA GLY A 288 -7.08 26.53 -38.38
C GLY A 288 -6.33 26.66 -39.69
N GLY A 289 -6.29 25.59 -40.45
CA GLY A 289 -5.88 25.65 -41.84
C GLY A 289 -6.86 26.54 -42.59
N GLY A 290 -6.34 27.61 -43.17
CA GLY A 290 -7.03 28.38 -44.15
C GLY A 290 -7.10 27.62 -45.49
#